data_52f6ed99acab78e60b6fa3f1854a39af
#
_entry.id   52f6ed99acab78e60b6fa3f1854a39af
#
_cell.length_a   1.000
_cell.length_b   1.000
_cell.length_c   1.000
_cell.angle_alpha   90.00
_cell.angle_beta   90.00
_cell.angle_gamma   90.00
#
_symmetry.space_group_name_H-M   'P 1'
#
loop_
_entity.id
_entity.type
_entity.pdbx_description
1 polymer ?
#
loop_
_entity_poly.entity_id
_entity_poly.type
_entity_poly.pdbx_seq_one_letter_code
_entity_poly.pdbx_strand_id
1 'polypeptide(L)'
;MEVKSIYPIINFSDEDEIAVQYERLGADGVIIISPDFSDEAMLIKKIRNICEKSDCRLYIWQPYRRLEDIKKVLYAGAAGAWIEATEQTLIREAADRFGADRVGMVISEPKLAADEFKLAKELNLTNIFVTGTIEKLPETVGDQKVIATCR
;
A
#
# COMPACT_ATOMS: atom_id res chain seq x y z
N MET A 1 -6.60 -14.82 -18.40
CA MET A 1 -6.81 -13.82 -17.35
C MET A 1 -6.34 -12.45 -17.85
N GLU A 2 -7.20 -11.48 -17.79
CA GLU A 2 -6.87 -10.13 -18.22
C GLU A 2 -6.16 -9.36 -17.10
N VAL A 3 -5.01 -8.78 -17.41
CA VAL A 3 -4.30 -7.92 -16.46
C VAL A 3 -4.93 -6.53 -16.51
N LYS A 4 -5.53 -6.10 -15.39
CA LYS A 4 -6.22 -4.81 -15.30
C LYS A 4 -5.34 -3.69 -14.77
N SER A 5 -4.37 -4.01 -13.93
CA SER A 5 -3.51 -3.01 -13.29
C SER A 5 -2.14 -3.58 -12.98
N ILE A 6 -1.12 -2.73 -13.07
CA ILE A 6 0.27 -3.10 -12.79
C ILE A 6 0.82 -2.16 -11.72
N TYR A 7 1.32 -2.75 -10.63
CA TYR A 7 1.91 -2.03 -9.50
C TYR A 7 3.29 -2.61 -9.18
N PRO A 8 4.35 -2.10 -9.81
CA PRO A 8 5.70 -2.52 -9.49
C PRO A 8 6.03 -2.25 -8.02
N ILE A 9 6.83 -3.14 -7.44
CA ILE A 9 7.31 -3.02 -6.06
C ILE A 9 8.77 -2.65 -6.10
N ILE A 10 9.13 -1.57 -5.42
CA ILE A 10 10.52 -1.15 -5.26
C ILE A 10 10.86 -1.07 -3.77
N ASN A 11 12.15 -1.22 -3.47
CA ASN A 11 12.63 -1.05 -2.12
C ASN A 11 12.93 0.43 -1.83
N PHE A 12 12.85 0.79 -0.58
CA PHE A 12 13.23 2.13 -0.11
C PHE A 12 14.64 2.54 -0.56
N SER A 13 15.56 1.58 -0.64
CA SER A 13 16.94 1.82 -1.07
C SER A 13 17.13 2.00 -2.58
N ASP A 14 16.12 1.70 -3.39
CA ASP A 14 16.19 1.88 -4.84
C ASP A 14 16.18 3.36 -5.22
N GLU A 15 16.76 3.67 -6.38
CA GLU A 15 16.80 5.06 -6.88
C GLU A 15 15.40 5.58 -7.21
N ASP A 16 15.16 6.86 -6.93
CA ASP A 16 13.88 7.51 -7.21
C ASP A 16 13.48 7.44 -8.68
N GLU A 17 14.45 7.49 -9.57
CA GLU A 17 14.25 7.42 -11.02
C GLU A 17 13.57 6.11 -11.46
N ILE A 18 13.74 5.02 -10.71
CA ILE A 18 13.09 3.74 -11.03
C ILE A 18 11.58 3.88 -10.99
N ALA A 19 11.03 4.56 -9.99
CA ALA A 19 9.59 4.80 -9.90
C ALA A 19 9.09 5.66 -11.07
N VAL A 20 9.85 6.68 -11.43
CA VAL A 20 9.52 7.55 -12.56
C VAL A 20 9.51 6.77 -13.88
N GLN A 21 10.47 5.88 -14.08
CA GLN A 21 10.54 5.02 -15.26
C GLN A 21 9.35 4.07 -15.35
N TYR A 22 8.95 3.45 -14.24
CA TYR A 22 7.79 2.58 -14.22
C TYR A 22 6.50 3.33 -14.59
N GLU A 23 6.34 4.55 -14.11
CA GLU A 23 5.19 5.38 -14.49
C GLU A 23 5.19 5.67 -15.98
N ARG A 24 6.33 6.02 -16.56
CA ARG A 24 6.46 6.27 -18.01
C ARG A 24 6.17 5.02 -18.84
N LEU A 25 6.43 3.84 -18.30
CA LEU A 25 6.12 2.57 -18.97
C LEU A 25 4.65 2.15 -18.82
N GLY A 26 3.84 2.94 -18.14
CA GLY A 26 2.40 2.71 -18.03
C GLY A 26 1.96 1.99 -16.76
N ALA A 27 2.79 1.96 -15.72
CA ALA A 27 2.37 1.42 -14.43
C ALA A 27 1.25 2.27 -13.83
N ASP A 28 0.31 1.64 -13.17
CA ASP A 28 -0.84 2.31 -12.54
C ASP A 28 -0.47 2.96 -11.20
N GLY A 29 0.60 2.52 -10.60
CA GLY A 29 1.20 3.07 -9.40
C GLY A 29 2.45 2.30 -9.05
N VAL A 30 3.16 2.74 -8.02
CA VAL A 30 4.37 2.07 -7.54
C VAL A 30 4.27 1.88 -6.04
N ILE A 31 4.62 0.69 -5.58
CA ILE A 31 4.64 0.34 -4.16
C ILE A 31 6.08 0.47 -3.67
N ILE A 32 6.30 1.27 -2.64
CA ILE A 32 7.60 1.39 -1.97
C ILE A 32 7.54 0.63 -0.66
N ILE A 33 8.42 -0.34 -0.49
CA ILE A 33 8.56 -1.10 0.74
C ILE A 33 9.70 -0.50 1.56
N SER A 34 9.38 -0.05 2.77
CA SER A 34 10.34 0.43 3.75
C SER A 34 10.28 -0.48 4.98
N PRO A 35 11.25 -1.39 5.18
CA PRO A 35 11.13 -2.43 6.21
C PRO A 35 11.30 -1.94 7.65
N ASP A 36 11.87 -0.76 7.83
CA ASP A 36 12.05 -0.20 9.16
C ASP A 36 11.83 1.32 9.18
N PHE A 37 11.68 1.87 10.38
CA PHE A 37 11.45 3.29 10.61
C PHE A 37 12.74 4.10 10.78
N SER A 38 13.90 3.50 10.62
CA SER A 38 15.17 4.13 10.99
C SER A 38 15.48 5.40 10.21
N ASP A 39 14.82 5.61 9.07
CA ASP A 39 15.10 6.75 8.20
C ASP A 39 13.85 7.41 7.63
N GLU A 40 12.96 7.82 8.53
CA GLU A 40 11.70 8.47 8.16
C GLU A 40 11.91 9.73 7.32
N ALA A 41 12.90 10.55 7.68
CA ALA A 41 13.18 11.79 6.96
C ALA A 41 13.57 11.52 5.50
N MET A 42 14.36 10.50 5.24
CA MET A 42 14.74 10.10 3.88
C MET A 42 13.55 9.54 3.10
N LEU A 43 12.68 8.79 3.75
CA LEU A 43 11.45 8.28 3.09
C LEU A 43 10.56 9.45 2.64
N ILE A 44 10.32 10.41 3.50
CA ILE A 44 9.53 11.61 3.19
C ILE A 44 10.15 12.38 2.02
N LYS A 45 11.46 12.57 2.05
CA LYS A 45 12.20 13.23 0.96
C LYS A 45 12.06 12.45 -0.36
N LYS A 46 12.17 11.13 -0.31
CA LYS A 46 11.99 10.25 -1.48
C LYS A 46 10.60 10.40 -2.09
N ILE A 47 9.57 10.36 -1.27
CA ILE A 47 8.18 10.53 -1.74
C ILE A 47 8.03 11.89 -2.44
N ARG A 48 8.50 12.96 -1.82
CA ARG A 48 8.44 14.31 -2.39
C ARG A 48 9.19 14.41 -3.72
N ASN A 49 10.39 13.86 -3.78
CA ASN A 49 11.20 13.90 -5.01
C ASN A 49 10.53 13.18 -6.18
N ILE A 50 9.93 12.02 -5.92
CA ILE A 50 9.22 11.26 -6.96
C ILE A 50 7.97 12.04 -7.40
N CYS A 51 7.20 12.57 -6.47
CA CYS A 51 5.98 13.32 -6.78
C CYS A 51 6.25 14.63 -7.53
N GLU A 52 7.40 15.26 -7.34
CA GLU A 52 7.79 16.43 -8.08
C GLU A 52 8.16 16.13 -9.53
N LYS A 53 8.68 14.93 -9.80
CA LYS A 53 9.15 14.51 -11.12
C LYS A 53 8.11 13.76 -11.95
N SER A 54 7.03 13.28 -11.31
CA SER A 54 6.10 12.35 -11.93
C SER A 54 4.73 12.44 -11.28
N ASP A 55 3.68 12.11 -12.03
CA ASP A 55 2.32 11.93 -11.51
C ASP A 55 2.11 10.52 -10.95
N CYS A 56 3.19 9.82 -10.65
CA CYS A 56 3.15 8.46 -10.15
C CYS A 56 2.38 8.35 -8.83
N ARG A 57 1.45 7.42 -8.76
CA ARG A 57 0.75 7.09 -7.52
C ARG A 57 1.66 6.21 -6.68
N LEU A 58 2.08 6.72 -5.52
CA LEU A 58 2.93 5.99 -4.59
C LEU A 58 2.12 5.41 -3.45
N TYR A 59 2.33 4.13 -3.19
CA TYR A 59 1.77 3.42 -2.06
C TYR A 59 2.93 3.00 -1.17
N ILE A 60 2.87 3.37 0.10
CA ILE A 60 3.99 3.16 1.02
C ILE A 60 3.63 2.08 2.03
N TRP A 61 4.36 0.98 1.98
CA TRP A 61 4.26 -0.10 2.93
C TRP A 61 5.44 -0.06 3.89
N GLN A 62 5.14 0.23 5.16
CA GLN A 62 6.11 0.24 6.25
C GLN A 62 5.40 -0.15 7.55
N PRO A 63 6.15 -0.48 8.60
CA PRO A 63 5.55 -0.77 9.91
C PRO A 63 5.08 0.53 10.59
N TYR A 64 3.86 0.96 10.29
CA TYR A 64 3.25 2.13 10.94
C TYR A 64 2.92 1.82 12.40
N ARG A 65 3.17 2.77 13.28
CA ARG A 65 2.88 2.65 14.71
C ARG A 65 1.79 3.59 15.18
N ARG A 66 1.65 4.75 14.54
CA ARG A 66 0.74 5.83 14.94
C ARG A 66 0.09 6.46 13.73
N LEU A 67 -1.05 7.13 13.95
CA LEU A 67 -1.69 7.93 12.90
C LEU A 67 -0.76 9.01 12.35
N GLU A 68 0.10 9.58 13.18
CA GLU A 68 1.06 10.60 12.76
C GLU A 68 2.03 10.07 11.68
N ASP A 69 2.46 8.83 11.78
CA ASP A 69 3.33 8.20 10.77
C ASP A 69 2.63 8.10 9.41
N ILE A 70 1.35 7.75 9.42
CA ILE A 70 0.51 7.68 8.22
C ILE A 70 0.29 9.07 7.63
N LYS A 71 -0.02 10.04 8.47
CA LYS A 71 -0.24 11.43 8.07
C LYS A 71 0.97 12.00 7.35
N LYS A 72 2.17 11.80 7.87
CA LYS A 72 3.41 12.31 7.26
C LYS A 72 3.62 11.77 5.84
N VAL A 73 3.40 10.48 5.65
CA VAL A 73 3.52 9.83 4.35
C VAL A 73 2.49 10.39 3.35
N LEU A 74 1.24 10.52 3.76
CA LEU A 74 0.18 11.05 2.91
C LEU A 74 0.40 12.53 2.56
N TYR A 75 0.84 13.33 3.52
CA TYR A 75 1.10 14.75 3.30
C TYR A 75 2.34 14.99 2.44
N ALA A 76 3.27 14.04 2.41
CA ALA A 76 4.42 14.11 1.50
C ALA A 76 4.04 13.90 0.04
N GLY A 77 2.86 13.34 -0.23
CA GLY A 77 2.34 13.13 -1.57
C GLY A 77 1.97 11.69 -1.91
N ALA A 78 2.11 10.75 -0.99
CA ALA A 78 1.72 9.36 -1.25
C ALA A 78 0.22 9.24 -1.51
N ALA A 79 -0.15 8.39 -2.46
CA ALA A 79 -1.55 8.09 -2.76
C ALA A 79 -2.19 7.22 -1.69
N GLY A 80 -1.41 6.38 -1.02
CA GLY A 80 -1.90 5.53 0.04
C GLY A 80 -0.81 5.06 1.00
N ALA A 81 -1.23 4.78 2.22
CA ALA A 81 -0.42 4.15 3.24
C ALA A 81 -0.94 2.72 3.44
N TRP A 82 -0.05 1.74 3.35
CA TRP A 82 -0.40 0.34 3.45
C TRP A 82 0.07 -0.23 4.78
N ILE A 83 -0.89 -0.72 5.56
CA ILE A 83 -0.72 -1.09 6.95
C ILE A 83 -0.90 -2.60 7.09
N GLU A 84 -0.02 -3.25 7.86
CA GLU A 84 -0.17 -4.67 8.17
C GLU A 84 -1.54 -4.98 8.78
N ALA A 85 -2.16 -6.05 8.31
CA ALA A 85 -3.50 -6.45 8.73
C ALA A 85 -3.62 -6.75 10.22
N THR A 86 -2.52 -7.07 10.88
CA THR A 86 -2.48 -7.29 12.34
C THR A 86 -2.77 -6.02 13.14
N GLU A 87 -2.55 -4.84 12.56
CA GLU A 87 -2.75 -3.54 13.19
C GLU A 87 -4.19 -3.02 12.97
N GLN A 88 -5.17 -3.81 13.38
CA GLN A 88 -6.58 -3.53 13.09
C GLN A 88 -7.09 -2.21 13.65
N THR A 89 -6.71 -1.86 14.88
CA THR A 89 -7.11 -0.59 15.50
C THR A 89 -6.58 0.60 14.70
N LEU A 90 -5.31 0.55 14.31
CA LEU A 90 -4.69 1.61 13.52
C LEU A 90 -5.35 1.74 12.15
N ILE A 91 -5.67 0.63 11.50
CA ILE A 91 -6.37 0.63 10.21
C ILE A 91 -7.73 1.29 10.32
N ARG A 92 -8.52 0.97 11.36
CA ARG A 92 -9.82 1.59 11.59
C ARG A 92 -9.71 3.09 11.78
N GLU A 93 -8.81 3.52 12.64
CA GLU A 93 -8.59 4.93 12.92
C GLU A 93 -8.11 5.69 11.68
N ALA A 94 -7.19 5.08 10.91
CA ALA A 94 -6.67 5.69 9.69
C ALA A 94 -7.74 5.81 8.61
N ALA A 95 -8.54 4.77 8.40
CA ALA A 95 -9.63 4.79 7.43
C ALA A 95 -10.67 5.86 7.76
N ASP A 96 -11.01 6.00 9.04
CA ASP A 96 -11.93 7.02 9.53
C ASP A 96 -11.39 8.43 9.31
N ARG A 97 -10.10 8.64 9.59
CA ARG A 97 -9.48 9.97 9.55
C ARG A 97 -9.07 10.40 8.14
N PHE A 98 -8.51 9.51 7.35
CA PHE A 98 -7.90 9.85 6.05
C PHE A 98 -8.72 9.40 4.85
N GLY A 99 -9.67 8.50 5.05
CA GLY A 99 -10.49 7.93 3.99
C GLY A 99 -10.06 6.51 3.60
N ALA A 100 -11.04 5.69 3.27
CA ALA A 100 -10.83 4.28 2.93
C ALA A 100 -10.03 4.08 1.63
N ASP A 101 -10.01 5.07 0.76
CA ASP A 101 -9.27 5.06 -0.50
C ASP A 101 -7.78 5.38 -0.32
N ARG A 102 -7.40 5.92 0.83
CA ARG A 102 -6.01 6.31 1.15
C ARG A 102 -5.31 5.34 2.11
N VAL A 103 -6.02 4.33 2.57
CA VAL A 103 -5.50 3.33 3.50
C VAL A 103 -5.65 1.95 2.87
N GLY A 104 -4.56 1.21 2.80
CA GLY A 104 -4.57 -0.16 2.32
C GLY A 104 -4.22 -1.13 3.43
N MET A 105 -4.62 -2.38 3.26
CA MET A 105 -4.34 -3.46 4.18
C MET A 105 -3.36 -4.44 3.54
N VAL A 106 -2.31 -4.79 4.28
CA VAL A 106 -1.34 -5.81 3.86
C VAL A 106 -1.60 -7.10 4.62
N ILE A 107 -1.87 -8.16 3.89
CA ILE A 107 -2.09 -9.50 4.44
C ILE A 107 -0.88 -10.36 4.11
N SER A 108 -0.07 -10.66 5.13
CA SER A 108 1.16 -11.44 4.98
C SER A 108 0.96 -12.95 5.14
N GLU A 109 -0.15 -13.34 5.77
CA GLU A 109 -0.49 -14.76 5.99
C GLU A 109 -1.90 -15.06 5.48
N PRO A 110 -2.08 -15.25 4.17
CA PRO A 110 -3.42 -15.39 3.58
C PRO A 110 -4.22 -16.59 4.06
N LYS A 111 -3.59 -17.61 4.61
CA LYS A 111 -4.30 -18.77 5.16
C LYS A 111 -5.19 -18.44 6.35
N LEU A 112 -4.88 -17.36 7.07
CA LEU A 112 -5.59 -16.92 8.27
C LEU A 112 -6.39 -15.64 8.04
N ALA A 113 -6.59 -15.26 6.78
CA ALA A 113 -7.02 -13.93 6.40
C ALA A 113 -8.54 -13.70 6.37
N ALA A 114 -9.36 -14.65 6.81
CA ALA A 114 -10.82 -14.49 6.74
C ALA A 114 -11.33 -13.27 7.52
N ASP A 115 -10.79 -13.03 8.72
CA ASP A 115 -11.17 -11.88 9.56
C ASP A 115 -10.65 -10.56 8.98
N GLU A 116 -9.45 -10.57 8.41
CA GLU A 116 -8.83 -9.40 7.77
C GLU A 116 -9.62 -8.96 6.53
N PHE A 117 -10.02 -9.89 5.68
CA PHE A 117 -10.88 -9.59 4.54
C PHE A 117 -12.23 -9.05 4.97
N LYS A 118 -12.81 -9.60 6.03
CA LYS A 118 -14.06 -9.13 6.61
C LYS A 118 -13.94 -7.69 7.12
N LEU A 119 -12.84 -7.38 7.81
CA LEU A 119 -12.54 -6.02 8.27
C LEU A 119 -12.38 -5.05 7.10
N ALA A 120 -11.64 -5.45 6.09
CA ALA A 120 -11.45 -4.62 4.90
C ALA A 120 -12.76 -4.28 4.20
N LYS A 121 -13.67 -5.24 4.12
CA LYS A 121 -15.00 -5.04 3.57
C LYS A 121 -15.85 -4.12 4.45
N GLU A 122 -15.83 -4.32 5.75
CA GLU A 122 -16.53 -3.49 6.73
C GLU A 122 -16.11 -2.02 6.63
N LEU A 123 -14.83 -1.76 6.45
CA LEU A 123 -14.26 -0.43 6.35
C LEU A 123 -14.32 0.16 4.93
N ASN A 124 -14.79 -0.60 3.95
CA ASN A 124 -14.80 -0.23 2.53
C ASN A 124 -13.41 0.13 1.99
N LEU A 125 -12.38 -0.56 2.44
CA LEU A 125 -11.03 -0.35 1.92
C LEU A 125 -10.99 -0.71 0.44
N THR A 126 -10.41 0.18 -0.37
CA THR A 126 -10.31 -0.04 -1.81
C THR A 126 -9.10 -0.88 -2.22
N ASN A 127 -8.07 -0.92 -1.38
CA ASN A 127 -6.83 -1.61 -1.69
C ASN A 127 -6.50 -2.66 -0.62
N ILE A 128 -6.31 -3.89 -1.07
CA ILE A 128 -5.82 -4.99 -0.25
C ILE A 128 -4.61 -5.58 -0.95
N PHE A 129 -3.49 -5.61 -0.26
CA PHE A 129 -2.25 -6.19 -0.74
C PHE A 129 -1.99 -7.51 -0.04
N VAL A 130 -1.84 -8.57 -0.80
CA VAL A 130 -1.60 -9.91 -0.24
C VAL A 130 -0.22 -10.37 -0.66
N THR A 131 0.60 -10.74 0.31
CA THR A 131 1.92 -11.30 0.06
C THR A 131 1.88 -12.82 0.19
N GLY A 132 2.68 -13.51 -0.62
CA GLY A 132 2.74 -14.96 -0.62
C GLY A 132 1.87 -15.61 -1.69
N THR A 133 1.68 -16.93 -1.58
CA THR A 133 0.89 -17.70 -2.53
C THR A 133 -0.56 -17.75 -2.12
N ILE A 134 -1.45 -17.33 -3.00
CA ILE A 134 -2.90 -17.43 -2.80
C ILE A 134 -3.43 -18.53 -3.70
N GLU A 135 -3.95 -19.59 -3.11
CA GLU A 135 -4.60 -20.66 -3.86
C GLU A 135 -6.03 -20.28 -4.25
N LYS A 136 -6.72 -19.57 -3.38
CA LYS A 136 -8.10 -19.14 -3.59
C LYS A 136 -8.39 -17.85 -2.83
N LEU A 137 -8.95 -16.86 -3.54
CA LEU A 137 -9.44 -15.65 -2.91
C LEU A 137 -10.77 -15.93 -2.19
N PRO A 138 -10.98 -15.38 -0.99
CA PRO A 138 -12.26 -15.49 -0.32
C PRO A 138 -13.40 -14.86 -1.13
N GLU A 139 -14.59 -15.45 -1.09
CA GLU A 139 -15.77 -14.93 -1.77
C GLU A 139 -16.19 -13.55 -1.28
N THR A 140 -15.73 -13.17 -0.09
CA THR A 140 -16.07 -11.88 0.54
C THR A 140 -15.30 -10.69 0.00
N VAL A 141 -14.39 -10.87 -0.95
CA VAL A 141 -13.59 -9.77 -1.51
C VAL A 141 -14.47 -8.76 -2.28
N GLY A 142 -15.54 -9.21 -2.95
CA GLY A 142 -16.49 -8.31 -3.61
C GLY A 142 -15.82 -7.36 -4.60
N ASP A 143 -16.16 -6.06 -4.48
CA ASP A 143 -15.65 -5.01 -5.36
C ASP A 143 -14.29 -4.45 -4.93
N GLN A 144 -13.68 -5.01 -3.89
CA GLN A 144 -12.39 -4.57 -3.39
C GLN A 144 -11.26 -4.93 -4.34
N LYS A 145 -10.33 -4.00 -4.48
CA LYS A 145 -9.14 -4.20 -5.29
C LYS A 145 -8.12 -5.00 -4.50
N VAL A 146 -7.82 -6.21 -4.97
CA VAL A 146 -6.80 -7.07 -4.36
C VAL A 146 -5.55 -7.03 -5.23
N ILE A 147 -4.44 -6.69 -4.62
CA ILE A 147 -3.14 -6.66 -5.26
C ILE A 147 -2.34 -7.83 -4.69
N ALA A 148 -1.99 -8.76 -5.53
CA ALA A 148 -1.21 -9.92 -5.14
C ALA A 148 0.21 -9.82 -5.70
N THR A 149 1.18 -10.25 -4.89
CA THR A 149 2.55 -10.40 -5.38
C THR A 149 2.66 -11.71 -6.14
N CYS A 150 3.15 -11.62 -7.36
CA CYS A 150 3.59 -12.79 -8.11
C CYS A 150 5.07 -13.01 -7.84
N ARG A 151 5.38 -14.18 -7.39
CA ARG A 151 6.76 -14.64 -7.26
C ARG A 151 7.07 -15.63 -8.37
#